data_06241884ca2136e5b15fb2bfd469bb00
#
_entry.id   06241884ca2136e5b15fb2bfd469bb00
#
_cell.length_a   1.000
_cell.length_b   1.000
_cell.length_c   1.000
_cell.angle_alpha   90.00
_cell.angle_beta   90.00
_cell.angle_gamma   90.00
#
_symmetry.space_group_name_H-M   'P 1'
#
loop_
_entity.id
_entity.type
_entity.pdbx_description
1 polymer ?
#
loop_
_entity_poly.entity_id
_entity_poly.type
_entity_poly.pdbx_seq_one_letter_code
_entity_poly.pdbx_strand_id
1 'polypeptide(L)'
;MRPVPGTCIFTRADLRDCGWSDAAVSRAIRSGRLLRHRRGLLSLPGRPGPQPATAAAVRACSGGVASHRSALLIHGLPVVGAPPPLPELTVAPRGVGGLHRAALYRASLPARDVTVVDDIPVTSIARTLVDVARHRPVTAAVAAIDAALHGRLVTMGELDDVMLRCWNWPRIRRAQRALRLVDARSESPLESVSRLVLSWLRLPTPDLQPVVLDESGRAVGRLDFYWDEFGVLGEADGRSKYDARAVLTAEKERQEQFEDLGLVVVRWGWEHATRRHNALRARLLSGFERGRLRDRSGFPRLWTL
;
A
#
# COMPACT_ATOMS: atom_id res chain seq x y z
N MET A 1 6.43 -35.26 4.71
CA MET A 1 5.16 -34.57 4.38
C MET A 1 4.87 -34.90 2.92
N ARG A 2 3.61 -35.28 2.56
CA ARG A 2 3.30 -35.54 1.15
C ARG A 2 3.48 -34.27 0.33
N PRO A 3 3.96 -34.35 -0.92
CA PRO A 3 4.11 -33.19 -1.78
C PRO A 3 2.75 -32.51 -1.99
N VAL A 4 2.75 -31.19 -2.08
CA VAL A 4 1.59 -30.38 -2.46
C VAL A 4 1.96 -29.57 -3.70
N PRO A 5 0.96 -29.21 -4.53
CA PRO A 5 1.21 -28.36 -5.69
C PRO A 5 1.97 -27.08 -5.30
N GLY A 6 2.89 -26.63 -6.15
CA GLY A 6 3.65 -25.40 -5.93
C GLY A 6 2.78 -24.14 -5.91
N THR A 7 1.53 -24.22 -6.37
CA THR A 7 0.56 -23.13 -6.44
C THR A 7 -0.02 -22.77 -5.07
N CYS A 8 -0.41 -21.51 -4.88
CA CYS A 8 -1.02 -21.03 -3.63
C CYS A 8 -2.40 -21.66 -3.37
N ILE A 9 -3.10 -22.08 -4.42
CA ILE A 9 -4.42 -22.70 -4.39
C ILE A 9 -4.42 -23.90 -5.31
N PHE A 10 -5.01 -24.95 -4.81
CA PHE A 10 -5.14 -26.23 -5.52
C PHE A 10 -6.50 -26.87 -5.29
N THR A 11 -6.88 -27.73 -6.20
CA THR A 11 -8.09 -28.54 -6.14
C THR A 11 -7.82 -29.90 -5.49
N ARG A 12 -8.88 -30.68 -5.22
CA ARG A 12 -8.72 -32.10 -4.85
C ARG A 12 -8.07 -32.90 -6.00
N ALA A 13 -8.29 -32.52 -7.26
CA ALA A 13 -7.66 -33.16 -8.41
C ALA A 13 -6.16 -32.93 -8.37
N ASP A 14 -5.71 -31.67 -8.22
CA ASP A 14 -4.29 -31.34 -8.13
C ASP A 14 -3.59 -32.11 -6.98
N LEU A 15 -4.28 -32.30 -5.85
CA LEU A 15 -3.75 -33.10 -4.74
C LEU A 15 -3.69 -34.60 -5.06
N ARG A 16 -4.67 -35.14 -5.81
CA ARG A 16 -4.61 -36.53 -6.26
C ARG A 16 -3.44 -36.77 -7.19
N ASP A 17 -3.16 -35.82 -8.10
CA ASP A 17 -2.00 -35.88 -9.00
C ASP A 17 -0.68 -35.84 -8.21
N CYS A 18 -0.69 -35.23 -7.02
CA CYS A 18 0.42 -35.28 -6.05
C CYS A 18 0.38 -36.51 -5.12
N GLY A 19 -0.45 -37.50 -5.40
CA GLY A 19 -0.53 -38.76 -4.64
C GLY A 19 -1.36 -38.71 -3.35
N TRP A 20 -2.24 -37.69 -3.18
CA TRP A 20 -3.14 -37.63 -2.03
C TRP A 20 -4.42 -38.42 -2.30
N SER A 21 -4.83 -39.28 -1.35
CA SER A 21 -6.17 -39.86 -1.37
C SER A 21 -7.21 -38.85 -0.84
N ASP A 22 -8.47 -39.00 -1.26
CA ASP A 22 -9.58 -38.17 -0.77
C ASP A 22 -9.76 -38.23 0.75
N ALA A 23 -9.49 -39.39 1.34
CA ALA A 23 -9.50 -39.59 2.79
C ALA A 23 -8.36 -38.75 3.47
N ALA A 24 -7.17 -38.71 2.86
CA ALA A 24 -6.03 -37.91 3.37
C ALA A 24 -6.32 -36.41 3.28
N VAL A 25 -6.91 -35.96 2.16
CA VAL A 25 -7.36 -34.58 1.99
C VAL A 25 -8.39 -34.19 3.04
N SER A 26 -9.38 -35.04 3.26
CA SER A 26 -10.45 -34.80 4.24
C SER A 26 -9.90 -34.72 5.68
N ARG A 27 -8.96 -35.60 6.04
CA ARG A 27 -8.25 -35.53 7.34
C ARG A 27 -7.44 -34.24 7.49
N ALA A 28 -6.73 -33.85 6.44
CA ALA A 28 -5.90 -32.62 6.44
C ALA A 28 -6.76 -31.36 6.59
N ILE A 29 -7.95 -31.33 5.99
CA ILE A 29 -8.90 -30.22 6.19
C ILE A 29 -9.41 -30.19 7.64
N ARG A 30 -9.81 -31.33 8.21
CA ARG A 30 -10.28 -31.40 9.60
C ARG A 30 -9.21 -31.03 10.62
N SER A 31 -7.95 -31.33 10.34
CA SER A 31 -6.80 -31.00 11.22
C SER A 31 -6.21 -29.63 10.97
N GLY A 32 -6.81 -28.79 10.12
CA GLY A 32 -6.30 -27.47 9.79
C GLY A 32 -5.01 -27.44 8.96
N ARG A 33 -4.49 -28.60 8.53
CA ARG A 33 -3.31 -28.69 7.63
C ARG A 33 -3.60 -28.25 6.20
N LEU A 34 -4.88 -28.23 5.82
CA LEU A 34 -5.39 -27.64 4.59
C LEU A 34 -6.56 -26.73 4.94
N LEU A 35 -6.57 -25.53 4.38
CA LEU A 35 -7.68 -24.59 4.50
C LEU A 35 -8.61 -24.72 3.30
N ARG A 36 -9.91 -24.78 3.57
CA ARG A 36 -10.95 -24.81 2.53
C ARG A 36 -11.52 -23.42 2.34
N HIS A 37 -11.29 -22.80 1.18
CA HIS A 37 -11.80 -21.48 0.84
C HIS A 37 -13.21 -21.52 0.26
N ARG A 38 -13.48 -22.53 -0.57
CA ARG A 38 -14.81 -22.81 -1.16
C ARG A 38 -14.86 -24.28 -1.63
N ARG A 39 -16.04 -24.69 -2.13
CA ARG A 39 -16.17 -26.04 -2.66
C ARG A 39 -15.13 -26.29 -3.75
N GLY A 40 -14.28 -27.27 -3.53
CA GLY A 40 -13.23 -27.70 -4.47
C GLY A 40 -11.91 -26.92 -4.41
N LEU A 41 -11.75 -25.85 -3.60
CA LEU A 41 -10.53 -25.06 -3.54
C LEU A 41 -9.90 -25.07 -2.14
N LEU A 42 -8.62 -25.40 -2.10
CA LEU A 42 -7.83 -25.64 -0.90
C LEU A 42 -6.52 -24.82 -0.96
N SER A 43 -5.95 -24.50 0.21
CA SER A 43 -4.59 -23.96 0.35
C SER A 43 -3.90 -24.53 1.58
N LEU A 44 -2.59 -24.27 1.70
CA LEU A 44 -1.87 -24.43 2.95
C LEU A 44 -2.17 -23.28 3.91
N PRO A 45 -2.20 -23.51 5.24
CA PRO A 45 -2.25 -22.44 6.22
C PRO A 45 -0.94 -21.65 6.23
N GLY A 46 -1.03 -20.33 6.49
CA GLY A 46 0.14 -19.48 6.73
C GLY A 46 1.06 -19.23 5.54
N ARG A 47 0.71 -19.67 4.34
CA ARG A 47 1.52 -19.39 3.15
C ARG A 47 1.23 -17.95 2.69
N PRO A 48 2.22 -17.04 2.69
CA PRO A 48 2.06 -15.74 2.05
C PRO A 48 1.84 -15.97 0.56
N GLY A 49 0.82 -15.35 0.01
CA GLY A 49 0.49 -15.48 -1.41
C GLY A 49 -0.77 -14.72 -1.74
N PRO A 50 -1.11 -14.61 -3.03
CA PRO A 50 -2.30 -13.91 -3.46
C PRO A 50 -3.51 -14.47 -2.72
N GLN A 51 -4.40 -13.57 -2.36
CA GLN A 51 -5.55 -13.92 -1.54
C GLN A 51 -6.31 -15.13 -2.13
N PRO A 52 -6.49 -16.20 -1.36
CA PRO A 52 -7.09 -17.44 -1.85
C PRO A 52 -8.45 -17.25 -2.53
N ALA A 53 -9.22 -16.26 -2.05
CA ALA A 53 -10.51 -15.92 -2.64
C ALA A 53 -10.37 -15.36 -4.07
N THR A 54 -9.32 -14.55 -4.34
CA THR A 54 -9.07 -13.97 -5.66
C THR A 54 -8.64 -15.03 -6.66
N ALA A 55 -7.73 -15.92 -6.28
CA ALA A 55 -7.32 -17.04 -7.11
C ALA A 55 -8.49 -17.98 -7.44
N ALA A 56 -9.34 -18.22 -6.44
CA ALA A 56 -10.56 -18.99 -6.62
C ALA A 56 -11.52 -18.34 -7.62
N ALA A 57 -11.67 -17.03 -7.56
CA ALA A 57 -12.54 -16.29 -8.46
C ALA A 57 -11.98 -16.27 -9.90
N VAL A 58 -10.67 -16.07 -10.07
CA VAL A 58 -10.01 -16.13 -11.37
C VAL A 58 -10.20 -17.49 -12.04
N ARG A 59 -9.93 -18.58 -11.31
CA ARG A 59 -10.14 -19.95 -11.84
C ARG A 59 -11.60 -20.26 -12.22
N ALA A 60 -12.55 -19.65 -11.53
CA ALA A 60 -13.96 -19.86 -11.81
C ALA A 60 -14.52 -18.94 -12.92
N CYS A 61 -13.75 -17.91 -13.31
CA CYS A 61 -14.13 -16.94 -14.33
C CYS A 61 -13.28 -17.13 -15.58
N SER A 62 -13.84 -17.77 -16.61
CA SER A 62 -13.12 -17.91 -17.87
C SER A 62 -12.66 -16.56 -18.43
N GLY A 63 -11.37 -16.42 -18.64
CA GLY A 63 -10.75 -15.15 -19.08
C GLY A 63 -10.75 -14.04 -18.02
N GLY A 64 -11.03 -14.35 -16.74
CA GLY A 64 -10.94 -13.40 -15.65
C GLY A 64 -9.49 -13.14 -15.26
N VAL A 65 -9.13 -11.88 -15.09
CA VAL A 65 -7.82 -11.41 -14.65
C VAL A 65 -7.98 -10.64 -13.35
N ALA A 66 -7.22 -10.98 -12.31
CA ALA A 66 -7.23 -10.22 -11.05
C ALA A 66 -6.84 -8.77 -11.33
N SER A 67 -7.58 -7.82 -10.74
CA SER A 67 -7.38 -6.40 -11.05
C SER A 67 -7.66 -5.51 -9.83
N HIS A 68 -7.48 -4.20 -9.99
CA HIS A 68 -7.79 -3.20 -8.96
C HIS A 68 -7.15 -3.57 -7.59
N ARG A 69 -7.93 -3.54 -6.48
CA ARG A 69 -7.40 -3.81 -5.13
C ARG A 69 -6.95 -5.26 -4.94
N SER A 70 -7.60 -6.20 -5.64
CA SER A 70 -7.16 -7.60 -5.60
C SER A 70 -5.79 -7.77 -6.26
N ALA A 71 -5.51 -7.04 -7.33
CA ALA A 71 -4.20 -7.02 -7.95
C ALA A 71 -3.16 -6.29 -7.08
N LEU A 72 -3.52 -5.17 -6.42
CA LEU A 72 -2.61 -4.53 -5.45
C LEU A 72 -2.12 -5.53 -4.40
N LEU A 73 -3.05 -6.31 -3.81
CA LEU A 73 -2.70 -7.31 -2.80
C LEU A 73 -1.83 -8.44 -3.35
N ILE A 74 -2.04 -8.84 -4.60
CA ILE A 74 -1.21 -9.85 -5.29
C ILE A 74 0.20 -9.31 -5.53
N HIS A 75 0.34 -8.05 -5.90
CA HIS A 75 1.62 -7.38 -6.11
C HIS A 75 2.31 -6.93 -4.81
N GLY A 76 1.72 -7.19 -3.63
CA GLY A 76 2.28 -6.72 -2.35
C GLY A 76 2.16 -5.21 -2.13
N LEU A 77 1.32 -4.53 -2.90
CA LEU A 77 1.11 -3.09 -2.80
C LEU A 77 0.02 -2.74 -1.76
N PRO A 78 0.12 -1.59 -1.11
CA PRO A 78 -0.79 -1.22 -0.04
C PRO A 78 -2.20 -0.96 -0.54
N VAL A 79 -3.18 -1.36 0.27
CA VAL A 79 -4.60 -1.04 0.10
C VAL A 79 -5.03 -0.14 1.25
N VAL A 80 -5.13 1.17 0.99
CA VAL A 80 -5.63 2.14 1.98
C VAL A 80 -7.13 2.05 2.08
N GLY A 81 -7.64 1.89 3.31
CA GLY A 81 -9.05 1.67 3.63
C GLY A 81 -9.39 0.19 3.76
N ALA A 82 -10.69 -0.14 3.68
CA ALA A 82 -11.13 -1.52 3.80
C ALA A 82 -10.66 -2.39 2.62
N PRO A 83 -10.22 -3.63 2.88
CA PRO A 83 -9.93 -4.58 1.81
C PRO A 83 -11.18 -4.82 0.94
N PRO A 84 -11.00 -5.30 -0.31
CA PRO A 84 -12.14 -5.57 -1.17
C PRO A 84 -13.04 -6.65 -0.54
N PRO A 85 -14.35 -6.40 -0.38
CA PRO A 85 -15.27 -7.38 0.20
C PRO A 85 -15.47 -8.59 -0.71
N LEU A 86 -15.20 -8.42 -2.00
CA LEU A 86 -15.21 -9.46 -3.03
C LEU A 86 -13.95 -9.32 -3.89
N PRO A 87 -13.43 -10.43 -4.44
CA PRO A 87 -12.38 -10.38 -5.45
C PRO A 87 -12.74 -9.44 -6.60
N GLU A 88 -11.79 -8.60 -6.99
CA GLU A 88 -11.94 -7.65 -8.09
C GLU A 88 -11.24 -8.21 -9.33
N LEU A 89 -12.02 -8.47 -10.39
CA LEU A 89 -11.52 -9.04 -11.65
C LEU A 89 -11.86 -8.14 -12.83
N THR A 90 -10.99 -8.09 -13.80
CA THR A 90 -11.30 -7.54 -15.12
C THR A 90 -11.55 -8.68 -16.10
N VAL A 91 -12.61 -8.53 -16.90
CA VAL A 91 -13.00 -9.45 -17.97
C VAL A 91 -13.15 -8.70 -19.28
N ALA A 92 -13.03 -9.40 -20.40
CA ALA A 92 -13.27 -8.82 -21.72
C ALA A 92 -14.67 -8.18 -21.81
N PRO A 93 -14.88 -7.15 -22.65
CA PRO A 93 -16.17 -6.45 -22.75
C PRO A 93 -17.36 -7.35 -23.04
N ARG A 94 -17.13 -8.40 -23.83
CA ARG A 94 -18.15 -9.43 -24.18
C ARG A 94 -17.97 -10.75 -23.40
N GLY A 95 -17.11 -10.74 -22.38
CA GLY A 95 -16.84 -11.92 -21.56
C GLY A 95 -18.07 -12.38 -20.77
N VAL A 96 -18.09 -13.67 -20.46
CA VAL A 96 -19.20 -14.32 -19.76
C VAL A 96 -19.42 -13.68 -18.39
N GLY A 97 -20.63 -13.19 -18.16
CA GLY A 97 -21.08 -12.73 -16.84
C GLY A 97 -21.49 -13.93 -15.98
N GLY A 98 -21.48 -13.78 -14.68
CA GLY A 98 -22.15 -14.75 -13.82
C GLY A 98 -21.34 -15.30 -12.64
N LEU A 99 -20.31 -14.58 -12.17
CA LEU A 99 -19.73 -14.91 -10.85
C LEU A 99 -20.40 -14.06 -9.76
N HIS A 100 -21.31 -14.68 -9.03
CA HIS A 100 -22.01 -14.05 -7.91
C HIS A 100 -21.10 -13.69 -6.71
N ARG A 101 -19.78 -13.93 -6.81
CA ARG A 101 -18.80 -13.72 -5.72
C ARG A 101 -17.52 -13.01 -6.17
N ALA A 102 -17.61 -12.18 -7.21
CA ALA A 102 -16.53 -11.28 -7.63
C ALA A 102 -17.12 -9.96 -8.15
N ALA A 103 -16.42 -8.87 -7.93
CA ALA A 103 -16.70 -7.59 -8.58
C ALA A 103 -16.04 -7.62 -9.97
N LEU A 104 -16.85 -7.55 -11.03
CA LEU A 104 -16.37 -7.63 -12.40
C LEU A 104 -16.27 -6.24 -13.02
N TYR A 105 -15.11 -5.93 -13.57
CA TYR A 105 -14.85 -4.76 -14.39
C TYR A 105 -14.74 -5.20 -15.86
N ARG A 106 -15.45 -4.52 -16.76
CA ARG A 106 -15.41 -4.84 -18.18
C ARG A 106 -14.45 -3.87 -18.87
N ALA A 107 -13.36 -4.39 -19.40
CA ALA A 107 -12.38 -3.59 -20.12
C ALA A 107 -11.54 -4.46 -21.07
N SER A 108 -10.95 -3.85 -22.09
CA SER A 108 -9.93 -4.50 -22.91
C SER A 108 -8.66 -4.71 -22.09
N LEU A 109 -8.07 -5.89 -22.19
CA LEU A 109 -6.81 -6.26 -21.56
C LEU A 109 -5.85 -6.78 -22.64
N PRO A 110 -5.05 -5.90 -23.28
CA PRO A 110 -3.97 -6.36 -24.15
C PRO A 110 -2.94 -7.16 -23.35
N ALA A 111 -2.23 -8.08 -23.99
CA ALA A 111 -1.29 -9.00 -23.33
C ALA A 111 -0.27 -8.26 -22.44
N ARG A 112 0.22 -7.09 -22.87
CA ARG A 112 1.16 -6.25 -22.07
C ARG A 112 0.60 -5.72 -20.76
N ASP A 113 -0.74 -5.68 -20.60
CA ASP A 113 -1.41 -5.23 -19.39
C ASP A 113 -1.70 -6.41 -18.42
N VAL A 114 -1.27 -7.62 -18.77
CA VAL A 114 -1.49 -8.84 -17.97
C VAL A 114 -0.14 -9.51 -17.69
N THR A 115 0.02 -9.94 -16.47
CA THR A 115 1.14 -10.79 -16.03
C THR A 115 0.62 -11.98 -15.22
N VAL A 116 1.50 -12.84 -14.77
CA VAL A 116 1.15 -13.98 -13.91
C VAL A 116 1.99 -13.91 -12.63
N VAL A 117 1.32 -13.99 -11.49
CA VAL A 117 1.94 -14.08 -10.17
C VAL A 117 1.36 -15.31 -9.47
N ASP A 118 2.20 -16.23 -9.03
CA ASP A 118 1.80 -17.49 -8.40
C ASP A 118 0.70 -18.24 -9.19
N ASP A 119 0.87 -18.37 -10.50
CA ASP A 119 -0.06 -18.97 -11.47
C ASP A 119 -1.43 -18.25 -11.59
N ILE A 120 -1.53 -17.02 -11.12
CA ILE A 120 -2.75 -16.22 -11.22
C ILE A 120 -2.56 -15.13 -12.27
N PRO A 121 -3.38 -15.10 -13.32
CA PRO A 121 -3.45 -13.96 -14.21
C PRO A 121 -3.87 -12.69 -13.42
N VAL A 122 -3.04 -11.66 -13.51
CA VAL A 122 -3.21 -10.39 -12.80
C VAL A 122 -2.86 -9.23 -13.74
N THR A 123 -3.51 -8.09 -13.59
CA THR A 123 -3.13 -6.89 -14.34
C THR A 123 -1.72 -6.46 -13.96
N SER A 124 -0.92 -6.00 -14.93
CA SER A 124 0.42 -5.45 -14.67
C SER A 124 0.35 -4.35 -13.60
N ILE A 125 1.46 -4.07 -12.92
CA ILE A 125 1.49 -3.06 -11.84
C ILE A 125 1.00 -1.70 -12.37
N ALA A 126 1.55 -1.22 -13.48
CA ALA A 126 1.14 0.06 -14.06
C ALA A 126 -0.38 0.09 -14.39
N ARG A 127 -0.91 -0.98 -15.01
CA ARG A 127 -2.33 -1.09 -15.30
C ARG A 127 -3.17 -1.14 -14.02
N THR A 128 -2.77 -1.89 -13.02
CA THR A 128 -3.43 -1.97 -11.72
C THR A 128 -3.55 -0.60 -11.06
N LEU A 129 -2.46 0.16 -11.02
CA LEU A 129 -2.41 1.48 -10.40
C LEU A 129 -3.33 2.49 -11.10
N VAL A 130 -3.34 2.50 -12.44
CA VAL A 130 -4.24 3.36 -13.21
C VAL A 130 -5.70 2.96 -12.98
N ASP A 131 -6.03 1.67 -12.96
CA ASP A 131 -7.40 1.21 -12.67
C ASP A 131 -7.84 1.57 -11.25
N VAL A 132 -6.96 1.44 -10.25
CA VAL A 132 -7.21 1.90 -8.88
C VAL A 132 -7.43 3.42 -8.84
N ALA A 133 -6.58 4.20 -9.49
CA ALA A 133 -6.68 5.65 -9.52
C ALA A 133 -7.98 6.16 -10.16
N ARG A 134 -8.52 5.42 -11.12
CA ARG A 134 -9.81 5.73 -11.74
C ARG A 134 -11.01 5.45 -10.82
N HIS A 135 -10.91 4.46 -9.94
CA HIS A 135 -12.06 3.92 -9.21
C HIS A 135 -12.05 4.16 -7.70
N ARG A 136 -10.91 4.55 -7.11
CA ARG A 136 -10.76 4.73 -5.65
C ARG A 136 -10.53 6.19 -5.26
N PRO A 137 -10.63 6.53 -3.98
CA PRO A 137 -10.24 7.85 -3.48
C PRO A 137 -8.81 8.18 -3.85
N VAL A 138 -8.55 9.45 -4.10
CA VAL A 138 -7.22 9.92 -4.52
C VAL A 138 -6.12 9.55 -3.53
N THR A 139 -6.41 9.61 -2.22
CA THR A 139 -5.46 9.20 -1.17
C THR A 139 -5.04 7.73 -1.28
N ALA A 140 -6.00 6.84 -1.54
CA ALA A 140 -5.72 5.42 -1.71
C ALA A 140 -4.93 5.14 -3.00
N ALA A 141 -5.23 5.88 -4.07
CA ALA A 141 -4.53 5.75 -5.34
C ALA A 141 -3.08 6.25 -5.22
N VAL A 142 -2.89 7.45 -4.67
CA VAL A 142 -1.55 8.04 -4.49
C VAL A 142 -0.70 7.16 -3.58
N ALA A 143 -1.22 6.69 -2.45
CA ALA A 143 -0.46 5.82 -1.55
C ALA A 143 0.00 4.51 -2.22
N ALA A 144 -0.82 3.93 -3.12
CA ALA A 144 -0.43 2.75 -3.87
C ALA A 144 0.62 3.06 -4.95
N ILE A 145 0.50 4.21 -5.62
CA ILE A 145 1.43 4.65 -6.67
C ILE A 145 2.77 5.04 -6.04
N ASP A 146 2.77 5.84 -4.96
CA ASP A 146 3.98 6.23 -4.23
C ASP A 146 4.77 4.99 -3.78
N ALA A 147 4.09 4.01 -3.17
CA ALA A 147 4.71 2.77 -2.74
C ALA A 147 5.33 1.98 -3.91
N ALA A 148 4.67 1.96 -5.06
CA ALA A 148 5.18 1.26 -6.24
C ALA A 148 6.39 1.99 -6.87
N LEU A 149 6.38 3.33 -6.89
CA LEU A 149 7.47 4.16 -7.36
C LEU A 149 8.67 4.08 -6.41
N HIS A 150 8.44 4.22 -5.10
CA HIS A 150 9.46 4.10 -4.06
C HIS A 150 10.15 2.72 -4.12
N GLY A 151 9.36 1.65 -4.23
CA GLY A 151 9.84 0.27 -4.39
C GLY A 151 10.45 -0.02 -5.77
N ARG A 152 10.48 0.96 -6.69
CA ARG A 152 10.95 0.80 -8.09
C ARG A 152 10.26 -0.34 -8.84
N LEU A 153 9.01 -0.62 -8.49
CA LEU A 153 8.18 -1.65 -9.12
C LEU A 153 7.51 -1.14 -10.40
N VAL A 154 7.50 0.16 -10.60
CA VAL A 154 6.95 0.85 -11.77
C VAL A 154 7.66 2.18 -11.96
N THR A 155 7.71 2.67 -13.18
CA THR A 155 8.20 3.99 -13.55
C THR A 155 7.05 4.94 -13.92
N MET A 156 7.28 6.24 -13.86
CA MET A 156 6.29 7.22 -14.35
C MET A 156 5.98 7.01 -15.84
N GLY A 157 7.00 6.68 -16.67
CA GLY A 157 6.80 6.41 -18.10
C GLY A 157 5.84 5.25 -18.35
N GLU A 158 5.93 4.15 -17.57
CA GLU A 158 4.99 3.03 -17.68
C GLU A 158 3.55 3.42 -17.29
N LEU A 159 3.41 4.28 -16.28
CA LEU A 159 2.09 4.83 -15.90
C LEU A 159 1.51 5.72 -17.01
N ASP A 160 2.33 6.59 -17.59
CA ASP A 160 1.93 7.48 -18.70
C ASP A 160 1.53 6.67 -19.93
N ASP A 161 2.25 5.60 -20.27
CA ASP A 161 1.90 4.68 -21.35
C ASP A 161 0.51 4.05 -21.15
N VAL A 162 0.18 3.62 -19.95
CA VAL A 162 -1.16 3.11 -19.64
C VAL A 162 -2.19 4.22 -19.72
N MET A 163 -1.88 5.41 -19.19
CA MET A 163 -2.77 6.58 -19.24
C MET A 163 -3.10 6.98 -20.69
N LEU A 164 -2.12 6.97 -21.58
CA LEU A 164 -2.31 7.25 -23.01
C LEU A 164 -3.25 6.23 -23.67
N ARG A 165 -3.09 4.95 -23.36
CA ARG A 165 -3.98 3.91 -23.91
C ARG A 165 -5.40 3.96 -23.35
N CYS A 166 -5.56 4.50 -22.14
CA CYS A 166 -6.83 4.62 -21.45
C CYS A 166 -7.43 6.04 -21.51
N TRP A 167 -6.92 6.94 -22.37
CA TRP A 167 -7.21 8.37 -22.36
C TRP A 167 -8.71 8.71 -22.43
N ASN A 168 -9.52 7.92 -23.11
CA ASN A 168 -10.97 8.10 -23.25
C ASN A 168 -11.80 7.21 -22.30
N TRP A 169 -11.15 6.52 -21.35
CA TRP A 169 -11.87 5.64 -20.46
C TRP A 169 -12.62 6.41 -19.37
N PRO A 170 -13.75 5.87 -18.89
CA PRO A 170 -14.48 6.50 -17.81
C PRO A 170 -13.59 6.79 -16.61
N ARG A 171 -13.75 7.98 -16.02
CA ARG A 171 -13.02 8.46 -14.83
C ARG A 171 -11.52 8.64 -15.00
N ILE A 172 -10.97 8.69 -16.21
CA ILE A 172 -9.53 8.88 -16.44
C ILE A 172 -8.99 10.17 -15.79
N ARG A 173 -9.80 11.24 -15.74
CA ARG A 173 -9.43 12.49 -15.07
C ARG A 173 -9.10 12.32 -13.58
N ARG A 174 -9.67 11.30 -12.92
CA ARG A 174 -9.31 10.98 -11.52
C ARG A 174 -7.90 10.41 -11.43
N ALA A 175 -7.52 9.53 -12.35
CA ALA A 175 -6.17 9.00 -12.45
C ALA A 175 -5.16 10.11 -12.78
N GLN A 176 -5.48 10.99 -13.72
CA GLN A 176 -4.65 12.16 -14.05
C GLN A 176 -4.42 13.05 -12.82
N ARG A 177 -5.48 13.28 -12.02
CA ARG A 177 -5.36 14.03 -10.77
C ARG A 177 -4.45 13.31 -9.77
N ALA A 178 -4.60 12.01 -9.60
CA ALA A 178 -3.77 11.23 -8.69
C ALA A 178 -2.29 11.27 -9.10
N LEU A 179 -1.98 11.07 -10.39
CA LEU A 179 -0.61 11.12 -10.91
C LEU A 179 0.10 12.46 -10.74
N ARG A 180 -0.64 13.58 -10.70
CA ARG A 180 -0.05 14.89 -10.38
C ARG A 180 0.30 15.08 -8.91
N LEU A 181 -0.13 14.17 -8.04
CA LEU A 181 0.03 14.25 -6.59
C LEU A 181 0.99 13.21 -6.03
N VAL A 182 1.58 12.37 -6.89
CA VAL A 182 2.51 11.32 -6.44
C VAL A 182 3.87 11.90 -6.06
N ASP A 183 4.51 11.24 -5.10
CA ASP A 183 5.86 11.56 -4.67
C ASP A 183 6.54 10.28 -4.15
N ALA A 184 7.51 9.79 -4.89
CA ALA A 184 8.22 8.55 -4.59
C ALA A 184 9.08 8.60 -3.30
N ARG A 185 9.24 9.79 -2.69
CA ARG A 185 9.95 9.94 -1.41
C ARG A 185 9.12 9.41 -0.24
N SER A 186 7.78 9.34 -0.36
CA SER A 186 6.94 8.75 0.69
C SER A 186 7.21 7.26 0.83
N GLU A 187 7.65 6.82 2.01
CA GLU A 187 8.06 5.43 2.29
C GLU A 187 6.92 4.57 2.84
N SER A 188 5.89 5.20 3.35
CA SER A 188 4.72 4.51 3.89
C SER A 188 3.41 5.05 3.31
N PRO A 189 2.36 4.22 3.30
CA PRO A 189 1.02 4.68 2.90
C PRO A 189 0.46 5.79 3.79
N LEU A 190 0.86 5.82 5.07
CA LEU A 190 0.43 6.87 5.99
C LEU A 190 1.09 8.21 5.66
N GLU A 191 2.36 8.22 5.28
CA GLU A 191 3.06 9.43 4.81
C GLU A 191 2.39 9.98 3.54
N SER A 192 2.12 9.14 2.54
CA SER A 192 1.43 9.55 1.31
C SER A 192 0.07 10.19 1.61
N VAL A 193 -0.73 9.57 2.47
CA VAL A 193 -2.03 10.12 2.89
C VAL A 193 -1.85 11.42 3.67
N SER A 194 -0.89 11.47 4.60
CA SER A 194 -0.62 12.64 5.43
C SER A 194 -0.22 13.84 4.57
N ARG A 195 0.70 13.66 3.63
CA ARG A 195 1.14 14.71 2.70
C ARG A 195 -0.03 15.38 1.97
N LEU A 196 -0.96 14.58 1.48
CA LEU A 196 -2.16 15.09 0.81
C LEU A 196 -3.09 15.85 1.78
N VAL A 197 -3.29 15.31 2.98
CA VAL A 197 -4.13 15.93 4.00
C VAL A 197 -3.54 17.25 4.48
N LEU A 198 -2.23 17.33 4.70
CA LEU A 198 -1.54 18.56 5.07
C LEU A 198 -1.75 19.66 4.02
N SER A 199 -1.63 19.32 2.74
CA SER A 199 -1.91 20.23 1.63
C SER A 199 -3.39 20.69 1.62
N TRP A 200 -4.35 19.80 1.84
CA TRP A 200 -5.78 20.17 1.89
C TRP A 200 -6.13 21.06 3.08
N LEU A 201 -5.42 20.89 4.19
CA LEU A 201 -5.55 21.73 5.39
C LEU A 201 -4.88 23.10 5.22
N ARG A 202 -4.26 23.35 4.06
CA ARG A 202 -3.50 24.58 3.76
C ARG A 202 -2.42 24.86 4.80
N LEU A 203 -1.77 23.82 5.27
CA LEU A 203 -0.58 23.94 6.11
C LEU A 203 0.64 24.19 5.22
N PRO A 204 1.71 24.81 5.75
CA PRO A 204 2.98 24.96 5.04
C PRO A 204 3.44 23.61 4.49
N THR A 205 4.05 23.62 3.31
CA THR A 205 4.57 22.41 2.68
C THR A 205 5.83 21.96 3.42
N PRO A 206 5.88 20.73 3.94
CA PRO A 206 7.08 20.20 4.58
C PRO A 206 8.09 19.72 3.54
N ASP A 207 9.35 19.69 3.91
CA ASP A 207 10.35 18.84 3.27
C ASP A 207 10.08 17.38 3.64
N LEU A 208 10.27 16.49 2.67
CA LEU A 208 10.04 15.06 2.84
C LEU A 208 11.36 14.32 2.97
N GLN A 209 11.42 13.42 3.97
CA GLN A 209 12.54 12.51 4.18
C GLN A 209 13.92 13.18 4.34
N PRO A 210 14.04 14.38 4.97
CA PRO A 210 15.34 14.98 5.19
C PRO A 210 16.14 14.15 6.21
N VAL A 211 17.47 14.14 6.03
CA VAL A 211 18.41 13.53 6.97
C VAL A 211 18.92 14.61 7.92
N VAL A 212 18.84 14.35 9.21
CA VAL A 212 19.43 15.23 10.24
C VAL A 212 20.88 14.80 10.46
N LEU A 213 21.79 15.75 10.37
CA LEU A 213 23.21 15.54 10.71
C LEU A 213 23.52 16.23 12.03
N ASP A 214 24.38 15.63 12.85
CA ASP A 214 24.96 16.29 14.00
C ASP A 214 26.07 17.30 13.59
N GLU A 215 26.65 17.98 14.58
CA GLU A 215 27.73 18.97 14.37
C GLU A 215 28.97 18.37 13.69
N SER A 216 29.18 17.06 13.79
CA SER A 216 30.27 16.34 13.16
C SER A 216 29.97 15.92 11.71
N GLY A 217 28.74 16.16 11.23
CA GLY A 217 28.27 15.74 9.92
C GLY A 217 27.80 14.27 9.87
N ARG A 218 27.64 13.62 11.02
CA ARG A 218 27.13 12.25 11.10
C ARG A 218 25.60 12.25 11.08
N ALA A 219 24.99 11.30 10.35
CA ALA A 219 23.55 11.15 10.31
C ALA A 219 22.99 10.68 11.66
N VAL A 220 22.15 11.51 12.28
CA VAL A 220 21.40 11.21 13.51
C VAL A 220 20.14 10.40 13.19
N GLY A 221 19.48 10.73 12.08
CA GLY A 221 18.27 10.05 11.63
C GLY A 221 17.62 10.71 10.44
N ARG A 222 16.61 10.03 9.89
CA ARG A 222 15.77 10.54 8.82
C ARG A 222 14.36 10.81 9.37
N LEU A 223 13.76 11.90 8.91
CA LEU A 223 12.46 12.40 9.34
C LEU A 223 11.43 12.20 8.23
N ASP A 224 10.17 11.93 8.58
CA ASP A 224 9.13 11.81 7.56
C ASP A 224 8.78 13.18 6.96
N PHE A 225 8.59 14.19 7.82
CA PHE A 225 8.23 15.56 7.46
C PHE A 225 9.03 16.57 8.27
N TYR A 226 9.45 17.65 7.61
CA TYR A 226 10.14 18.72 8.29
C TYR A 226 9.70 20.10 7.79
N TRP A 227 9.50 21.01 8.72
CA TRP A 227 9.22 22.42 8.45
C TRP A 227 10.35 23.28 9.01
N ASP A 228 11.31 23.60 8.14
CA ASP A 228 12.51 24.36 8.51
C ASP A 228 12.16 25.72 9.12
N GLU A 229 11.23 26.46 8.53
CA GLU A 229 10.77 27.77 9.03
C GLU A 229 10.37 27.71 10.52
N PHE A 230 9.85 26.58 10.98
CA PHE A 230 9.35 26.42 12.35
C PHE A 230 10.24 25.57 13.24
N GLY A 231 11.22 24.87 12.71
CA GLY A 231 11.97 23.86 13.48
C GLY A 231 11.08 22.73 13.99
N VAL A 232 10.11 22.33 13.19
CA VAL A 232 9.13 21.27 13.54
C VAL A 232 9.35 20.06 12.66
N LEU A 233 9.51 18.94 13.29
CA LEU A 233 9.48 17.64 12.64
C LEU A 233 8.14 16.93 12.85
N GLY A 234 7.65 16.32 11.80
CA GLY A 234 6.45 15.50 11.80
C GLY A 234 6.76 14.02 11.60
N GLU A 235 6.22 13.18 12.43
CA GLU A 235 6.32 11.73 12.28
C GLU A 235 4.94 11.11 12.08
N ALA A 236 4.79 10.41 10.95
CA ALA A 236 3.59 9.65 10.61
C ALA A 236 3.73 8.22 11.15
N ASP A 237 3.35 8.01 12.42
CA ASP A 237 3.48 6.73 13.09
C ASP A 237 2.27 5.83 12.84
N GLY A 238 2.45 4.85 11.97
CA GLY A 238 1.44 3.83 11.64
C GLY A 238 1.44 2.62 12.58
N ARG A 239 2.31 2.61 13.60
CA ARG A 239 2.48 1.44 14.46
C ARG A 239 1.28 1.18 15.36
N SER A 240 0.87 -0.05 15.38
CA SER A 240 -0.10 -0.60 16.34
C SER A 240 0.58 -0.78 17.70
N LYS A 241 -0.15 -0.60 18.81
CA LYS A 241 0.29 -0.61 20.23
C LYS A 241 0.98 -1.91 20.72
N TYR A 242 1.45 -2.78 19.85
CA TYR A 242 1.97 -4.11 20.20
C TYR A 242 3.48 -4.29 20.05
N ASP A 243 4.25 -3.23 19.79
CA ASP A 243 5.69 -3.35 19.63
C ASP A 243 6.44 -3.37 20.97
N ALA A 244 7.42 -4.27 21.05
CA ALA A 244 8.13 -4.65 22.29
C ALA A 244 8.83 -3.47 22.99
N ARG A 245 9.00 -3.56 24.33
CA ARG A 245 9.64 -2.55 25.19
C ARG A 245 10.98 -1.99 24.67
N ALA A 246 11.80 -2.82 24.03
CA ALA A 246 13.09 -2.38 23.48
C ALA A 246 12.95 -1.34 22.35
N VAL A 247 11.92 -1.47 21.52
CA VAL A 247 11.63 -0.51 20.43
C VAL A 247 11.18 0.83 21.01
N LEU A 248 10.41 0.81 22.11
CA LEU A 248 9.94 2.02 22.80
C LEU A 248 11.09 2.82 23.43
N THR A 249 12.13 2.14 23.95
CA THR A 249 13.30 2.82 24.56
C THR A 249 14.12 3.52 23.49
N ALA A 250 14.48 2.84 22.39
CA ALA A 250 15.22 3.43 21.27
C ALA A 250 14.47 4.60 20.61
N GLU A 251 13.15 4.51 20.53
CA GLU A 251 12.29 5.56 20.00
C GLU A 251 12.29 6.80 20.89
N LYS A 252 12.27 6.59 22.23
CA LYS A 252 12.33 7.67 23.21
C LYS A 252 13.69 8.37 23.19
N GLU A 253 14.78 7.62 23.15
CA GLU A 253 16.14 8.16 23.03
C GLU A 253 16.30 8.99 21.75
N ARG A 254 15.76 8.50 20.62
CA ARG A 254 15.76 9.26 19.36
C ARG A 254 14.95 10.54 19.46
N GLN A 255 13.81 10.51 20.14
CA GLN A 255 13.01 11.72 20.37
C GLN A 255 13.78 12.74 21.24
N GLU A 256 14.40 12.30 22.32
CA GLU A 256 15.22 13.13 23.20
C GLU A 256 16.34 13.79 22.40
N GLN A 257 17.05 13.06 21.55
CA GLN A 257 18.08 13.61 20.66
C GLN A 257 17.55 14.71 19.75
N PHE A 258 16.37 14.57 19.14
CA PHE A 258 15.78 15.62 18.34
C PHE A 258 15.35 16.85 19.16
N GLU A 259 14.85 16.62 20.37
CA GLU A 259 14.46 17.70 21.29
C GLU A 259 15.68 18.46 21.81
N ASP A 260 16.79 17.79 22.09
CA ASP A 260 18.08 18.39 22.46
C ASP A 260 18.66 19.26 21.34
N LEU A 261 18.42 18.87 20.10
CA LEU A 261 18.72 19.70 18.91
C LEU A 261 17.77 20.88 18.73
N GLY A 262 16.86 21.14 19.66
CA GLY A 262 15.91 22.26 19.62
C GLY A 262 14.68 22.02 18.73
N LEU A 263 14.52 20.82 18.14
CA LEU A 263 13.37 20.49 17.30
C LEU A 263 12.10 20.23 18.12
N VAL A 264 10.96 20.55 17.55
CA VAL A 264 9.66 20.19 18.10
C VAL A 264 9.11 19.00 17.35
N VAL A 265 8.97 17.87 18.03
CA VAL A 265 8.41 16.64 17.45
C VAL A 265 6.89 16.68 17.51
N VAL A 266 6.22 16.42 16.39
CA VAL A 266 4.76 16.28 16.29
C VAL A 266 4.43 14.94 15.65
N ARG A 267 3.74 14.05 16.38
CA ARG A 267 3.38 12.71 15.91
C ARG A 267 1.90 12.57 15.64
N TRP A 268 1.56 11.79 14.63
CA TRP A 268 0.18 11.41 14.33
C TRP A 268 0.09 10.04 13.67
N GLY A 269 -1.06 9.40 13.83
CA GLY A 269 -1.36 8.12 13.21
C GLY A 269 -2.54 8.19 12.24
N TRP A 270 -2.98 7.03 11.76
CA TRP A 270 -4.06 6.87 10.77
C TRP A 270 -5.34 7.63 11.12
N GLU A 271 -5.74 7.63 12.39
CA GLU A 271 -6.98 8.32 12.81
C GLU A 271 -6.93 9.82 12.50
N HIS A 272 -5.78 10.46 12.76
CA HIS A 272 -5.58 11.88 12.48
C HIS A 272 -5.54 12.16 10.97
N ALA A 273 -4.85 11.32 10.20
CA ALA A 273 -4.73 11.47 8.76
C ALA A 273 -6.01 11.13 7.98
N THR A 274 -6.97 10.40 8.58
CA THR A 274 -8.17 9.96 7.85
C THR A 274 -9.48 10.47 8.39
N ARG A 275 -9.58 10.81 9.68
CA ARG A 275 -10.83 11.16 10.35
C ARG A 275 -10.77 12.44 11.19
N ARG A 276 -9.63 12.74 11.82
CA ARG A 276 -9.46 13.85 12.77
C ARG A 276 -8.59 14.96 12.21
N HIS A 277 -8.90 15.43 11.02
CA HIS A 277 -8.10 16.41 10.29
C HIS A 277 -7.94 17.73 11.06
N ASN A 278 -9.01 18.22 11.72
CA ASN A 278 -8.94 19.43 12.53
C ASN A 278 -8.02 19.25 13.75
N ALA A 279 -8.00 18.07 14.36
CA ALA A 279 -7.08 17.79 15.47
C ALA A 279 -5.63 17.72 14.99
N LEU A 280 -5.37 17.14 13.80
CA LEU A 280 -4.06 17.17 13.17
C LEU A 280 -3.59 18.61 12.91
N ARG A 281 -4.46 19.43 12.31
CA ARG A 281 -4.17 20.84 12.06
C ARG A 281 -3.82 21.60 13.35
N ALA A 282 -4.64 21.47 14.40
CA ALA A 282 -4.41 22.12 15.68
C ALA A 282 -3.07 21.71 16.32
N ARG A 283 -2.74 20.40 16.27
CA ARG A 283 -1.46 19.87 16.76
C ARG A 283 -0.26 20.50 16.04
N LEU A 284 -0.31 20.59 14.73
CA LEU A 284 0.78 21.14 13.92
C LEU A 284 0.91 22.65 14.14
N LEU A 285 -0.19 23.39 14.17
CA LEU A 285 -0.15 24.83 14.47
C LEU A 285 0.45 25.10 15.85
N SER A 286 0.04 24.36 16.88
CA SER A 286 0.66 24.45 18.21
C SER A 286 2.15 24.05 18.18
N GLY A 287 2.52 23.08 17.37
CA GLY A 287 3.93 22.74 17.12
C GLY A 287 4.72 23.89 16.50
N PHE A 288 4.18 24.54 15.48
CA PHE A 288 4.79 25.70 14.83
C PHE A 288 4.98 26.89 15.78
N GLU A 289 4.00 27.17 16.61
CA GLU A 289 4.10 28.21 17.65
C GLU A 289 5.24 27.88 18.63
N ARG A 290 5.29 26.65 19.15
CA ARG A 290 6.36 26.23 20.06
C ARG A 290 7.74 26.28 19.41
N GLY A 291 7.86 25.87 18.15
CA GLY A 291 9.12 25.87 17.45
C GLY A 291 9.68 27.27 17.17
N ARG A 292 8.79 28.24 16.90
CA ARG A 292 9.19 29.66 16.75
C ARG A 292 9.77 30.29 18.02
N LEU A 293 9.39 29.77 19.19
CA LEU A 293 9.85 30.28 20.49
C LEU A 293 11.17 29.62 20.95
N ARG A 294 11.66 28.59 20.26
CA ARG A 294 12.93 27.94 20.61
C ARG A 294 14.12 28.68 20.02
N ASP A 295 15.19 28.72 20.81
CA ASP A 295 16.50 29.20 20.30
C ASP A 295 17.03 28.20 19.26
N ARG A 296 17.36 28.70 18.08
CA ARG A 296 17.79 27.90 16.93
C ARG A 296 19.25 28.22 16.52
N SER A 297 19.99 28.92 17.36
CA SER A 297 21.37 29.33 17.08
C SER A 297 22.37 28.17 16.93
N GLY A 298 22.04 26.97 17.46
CA GLY A 298 22.83 25.75 17.35
C GLY A 298 22.27 24.67 16.43
N PHE A 299 21.41 25.04 15.47
CA PHE A 299 20.70 24.07 14.64
C PHE A 299 21.62 23.27 13.70
N PRO A 300 21.55 21.95 13.68
CA PRO A 300 22.25 21.13 12.72
C PRO A 300 21.73 21.43 11.29
N ARG A 301 22.61 21.37 10.33
CA ARG A 301 22.21 21.50 8.92
C ARG A 301 21.43 20.25 8.49
N LEU A 302 20.27 20.45 7.90
CA LEU A 302 19.50 19.38 7.30
C LEU A 302 19.88 19.26 5.82
N TRP A 303 20.02 18.03 5.37
CA TRP A 303 20.27 17.73 3.96
C TRP A 303 19.07 16.96 3.42
N THR A 304 18.49 17.48 2.34
CA THR A 304 17.59 16.72 1.46
C THR A 304 18.45 15.99 0.44
N LEU A 305 18.34 14.68 0.39
CA LEU A 305 18.96 13.84 -0.63
C LEU A 305 18.12 13.84 -1.90
#